data_4b64a195e6232e31aa7c111a4163c493
#
_entry.id   4b64a195e6232e31aa7c111a4163c493
#
_cell.length_a   1.000
_cell.length_b   1.000
_cell.length_c   1.000
_cell.angle_alpha   90.00
_cell.angle_beta   90.00
_cell.angle_gamma   90.00
#
_symmetry.space_group_name_H-M   'P 1'
#
loop_
_entity.id
_entity.type
_entity.pdbx_description
1 polymer ?
#
loop_
_entity_poly.entity_id
_entity_poly.type
_entity_poly.pdbx_seq_one_letter_code
_entity_poly.pdbx_strand_id
1 'polypeptide(L)'
;NKMPGSYEEKFAGMRSFLGYMMAHPGKKLNFMGGEIGQLREWDEKRQQDWELLSYPNHDAFHHFMMELNKVYAANPAFYEKDYDRDGFRWLDCHQEGRCIYTFERRSKDQRLLAVFNFSDQKQEHYQVAVPGAKTIKPLLSTDWKIYGGGKAVSKRRKKVAKGVAEFTLAPFSGEIYVIEE
;
A
#
# COMPACT_ATOMS: atom_id res chain seq x y z
N ASN A 1 -10.50 -8.17 -13.50
CA ASN A 1 -10.71 -9.52 -14.00
C ASN A 1 -9.44 -10.38 -13.99
N LYS A 2 -8.25 -9.77 -14.04
CA LYS A 2 -6.95 -10.48 -14.07
C LYS A 2 -6.39 -10.83 -12.69
N MET A 3 -6.87 -10.19 -11.63
CA MET A 3 -6.45 -10.53 -10.27
C MET A 3 -6.99 -11.91 -9.87
N PRO A 4 -6.18 -12.75 -9.17
CA PRO A 4 -6.63 -14.05 -8.67
C PRO A 4 -7.58 -13.90 -7.47
N GLY A 5 -8.25 -15.00 -7.11
CA GLY A 5 -9.09 -15.10 -5.94
C GLY A 5 -10.56 -14.75 -6.15
N SER A 6 -11.31 -14.68 -5.04
CA SER A 6 -12.71 -14.26 -5.00
C SER A 6 -12.87 -12.79 -5.41
N TYR A 7 -14.10 -12.34 -5.55
CA TYR A 7 -14.38 -10.93 -5.89
C TYR A 7 -13.78 -9.97 -4.87
N GLU A 8 -13.89 -10.27 -3.59
CA GLU A 8 -13.34 -9.48 -2.48
C GLU A 8 -11.81 -9.52 -2.45
N GLU A 9 -11.22 -10.70 -2.66
CA GLU A 9 -9.76 -10.88 -2.70
C GLU A 9 -9.13 -10.12 -3.88
N LYS A 10 -9.81 -10.05 -5.01
CA LYS A 10 -9.35 -9.23 -6.15
C LYS A 10 -9.19 -7.76 -5.76
N PHE A 11 -10.14 -7.18 -5.01
CA PHE A 11 -10.02 -5.80 -4.53
C PHE A 11 -8.93 -5.64 -3.48
N ALA A 12 -8.77 -6.61 -2.55
CA ALA A 12 -7.66 -6.60 -1.60
C ALA A 12 -6.31 -6.64 -2.32
N GLY A 13 -6.16 -7.56 -3.28
CA GLY A 13 -4.97 -7.68 -4.13
C GLY A 13 -4.69 -6.40 -4.93
N MET A 14 -5.71 -5.77 -5.53
CA MET A 14 -5.56 -4.52 -6.27
C MET A 14 -5.12 -3.37 -5.37
N ARG A 15 -5.73 -3.21 -4.19
CA ARG A 15 -5.32 -2.17 -3.23
C ARG A 15 -3.85 -2.34 -2.84
N SER A 16 -3.42 -3.57 -2.56
CA SER A 16 -2.02 -3.86 -2.20
C SER A 16 -1.08 -3.60 -3.37
N PHE A 17 -1.43 -4.05 -4.57
CA PHE A 17 -0.62 -3.87 -5.77
C PHE A 17 -0.43 -2.38 -6.11
N LEU A 18 -1.51 -1.60 -6.14
CA LEU A 18 -1.45 -0.18 -6.45
C LEU A 18 -0.80 0.63 -5.31
N GLY A 19 -1.04 0.25 -4.05
CA GLY A 19 -0.33 0.81 -2.90
C GLY A 19 1.17 0.57 -3.00
N TYR A 20 1.59 -0.63 -3.36
CA TYR A 20 2.99 -0.97 -3.60
C TYR A 20 3.56 -0.16 -4.77
N MET A 21 2.88 -0.13 -5.92
CA MET A 21 3.32 0.65 -7.09
C MET A 21 3.53 2.12 -6.73
N MET A 22 2.63 2.72 -5.97
CA MET A 22 2.75 4.12 -5.56
C MET A 22 3.88 4.34 -4.55
N ALA A 23 4.14 3.38 -3.66
CA ALA A 23 5.21 3.48 -2.67
C ALA A 23 6.60 3.14 -3.24
N HIS A 24 6.71 2.20 -4.18
CA HIS A 24 7.97 1.80 -4.80
C HIS A 24 8.54 2.92 -5.69
N PRO A 25 9.88 3.09 -5.82
CA PRO A 25 10.47 4.08 -6.73
C PRO A 25 10.05 3.87 -8.18
N GLY A 26 10.13 4.94 -8.97
CA GLY A 26 9.84 4.94 -10.39
C GLY A 26 8.49 5.57 -10.75
N LYS A 27 8.23 5.70 -12.04
CA LYS A 27 7.02 6.34 -12.57
C LYS A 27 5.77 5.52 -12.25
N LYS A 28 4.69 6.23 -11.91
CA LYS A 28 3.40 5.64 -11.56
C LYS A 28 2.54 5.52 -12.81
N LEU A 29 1.84 4.39 -12.94
CA LEU A 29 0.93 4.14 -14.05
C LEU A 29 -0.44 3.74 -13.52
N ASN A 30 -1.44 4.58 -13.77
CA ASN A 30 -2.85 4.20 -13.69
C ASN A 30 -3.45 4.34 -15.08
N PHE A 31 -4.18 3.35 -15.54
CA PHE A 31 -4.68 3.32 -16.92
C PHE A 31 -6.15 2.96 -16.96
N MET A 32 -6.90 3.71 -17.76
CA MET A 32 -8.29 3.57 -18.20
C MET A 32 -9.17 2.61 -17.36
N GLY A 33 -9.81 3.14 -16.31
CA GLY A 33 -10.68 2.37 -15.43
C GLY A 33 -9.94 1.62 -14.31
N GLY A 34 -8.61 1.72 -14.24
CA GLY A 34 -7.83 1.14 -13.14
C GLY A 34 -8.26 1.70 -11.78
N GLU A 35 -8.63 2.97 -11.71
CA GLU A 35 -9.07 3.68 -10.49
C GLU A 35 -10.46 3.27 -9.98
N ILE A 36 -11.26 2.63 -10.80
CA ILE A 36 -12.59 2.10 -10.42
C ILE A 36 -12.65 0.58 -10.40
N GLY A 37 -11.51 -0.08 -10.64
CA GLY A 37 -11.45 -1.53 -10.71
C GLY A 37 -12.26 -2.13 -11.86
N GLN A 38 -12.26 -1.49 -13.02
CA GLN A 38 -13.03 -1.92 -14.19
C GLN A 38 -12.79 -3.40 -14.52
N LEU A 39 -13.88 -4.13 -14.79
CA LEU A 39 -13.81 -5.57 -15.00
C LEU A 39 -13.48 -5.98 -16.44
N ARG A 40 -13.87 -5.16 -17.42
CA ARG A 40 -13.54 -5.39 -18.82
C ARG A 40 -12.18 -4.77 -19.20
N GLU A 41 -11.64 -5.22 -20.32
CA GLU A 41 -10.49 -4.57 -20.94
C GLU A 41 -10.85 -3.14 -21.40
N TRP A 42 -9.86 -2.27 -21.43
CA TRP A 42 -10.02 -0.93 -21.98
C TRP A 42 -10.41 -0.98 -23.47
N ASP A 43 -11.16 0.02 -23.89
CA ASP A 43 -11.59 0.17 -25.27
C ASP A 43 -11.73 1.66 -25.56
N GLU A 44 -10.94 2.20 -26.49
CA GLU A 44 -10.92 3.61 -26.84
C GLU A 44 -12.23 4.09 -27.51
N LYS A 45 -13.07 3.16 -27.97
CA LYS A 45 -14.35 3.45 -28.59
C LYS A 45 -15.53 3.45 -27.62
N ARG A 46 -15.28 3.16 -26.37
CA ARG A 46 -16.32 3.02 -25.35
C ARG A 46 -15.98 3.86 -24.12
N GLN A 47 -17.03 4.41 -23.52
CA GLN A 47 -16.92 5.06 -22.22
C GLN A 47 -16.47 4.08 -21.13
N GLN A 48 -15.79 4.57 -20.10
CA GLN A 48 -15.50 3.84 -18.87
C GLN A 48 -16.81 3.40 -18.19
N ASP A 49 -16.78 2.27 -17.50
CA ASP A 49 -17.95 1.71 -16.80
C ASP A 49 -18.19 2.42 -15.46
N TRP A 50 -18.47 3.73 -15.50
CA TRP A 50 -18.67 4.57 -14.31
C TRP A 50 -19.81 4.09 -13.42
N GLU A 51 -20.77 3.36 -13.96
CA GLU A 51 -21.86 2.71 -13.21
C GLU A 51 -21.33 1.72 -12.16
N LEU A 52 -20.10 1.20 -12.29
CA LEU A 52 -19.47 0.35 -11.30
C LEU A 52 -19.34 1.04 -9.93
N LEU A 53 -19.27 2.36 -9.89
CA LEU A 53 -19.23 3.11 -8.62
C LEU A 53 -20.52 2.99 -7.79
N SER A 54 -21.62 2.47 -8.37
CA SER A 54 -22.82 2.12 -7.60
C SER A 54 -22.64 0.84 -6.76
N TYR A 55 -21.58 0.06 -7.00
CA TYR A 55 -21.29 -1.16 -6.24
C TYR A 55 -20.28 -0.87 -5.12
N PRO A 56 -20.55 -1.34 -3.87
CA PRO A 56 -19.77 -0.97 -2.69
C PRO A 56 -18.26 -1.21 -2.81
N ASN A 57 -17.83 -2.33 -3.42
CA ASN A 57 -16.40 -2.64 -3.53
C ASN A 57 -15.69 -1.71 -4.52
N HIS A 58 -16.33 -1.34 -5.62
CA HIS A 58 -15.76 -0.41 -6.59
C HIS A 58 -15.70 1.02 -6.03
N ASP A 59 -16.75 1.46 -5.33
CA ASP A 59 -16.78 2.77 -4.68
C ASP A 59 -15.70 2.87 -3.58
N ALA A 60 -15.64 1.87 -2.68
CA ALA A 60 -14.62 1.81 -1.64
C ALA A 60 -13.19 1.78 -2.23
N PHE A 61 -12.99 1.07 -3.34
CA PHE A 61 -11.72 1.03 -4.04
C PHE A 61 -11.39 2.37 -4.69
N HIS A 62 -12.34 3.04 -5.28
CA HIS A 62 -12.14 4.40 -5.84
C HIS A 62 -11.76 5.40 -4.74
N HIS A 63 -12.42 5.34 -3.57
CA HIS A 63 -12.02 6.13 -2.41
C HIS A 63 -10.58 5.82 -1.96
N PHE A 64 -10.17 4.55 -1.98
CA PHE A 64 -8.77 4.19 -1.71
C PHE A 64 -7.82 4.85 -2.70
N MET A 65 -8.12 4.82 -4.00
CA MET A 65 -7.29 5.43 -5.04
C MET A 65 -7.17 6.95 -4.87
N MET A 66 -8.25 7.63 -4.53
CA MET A 66 -8.22 9.07 -4.24
C MET A 66 -7.32 9.38 -3.05
N GLU A 67 -7.44 8.60 -1.97
CA GLU A 67 -6.63 8.81 -0.77
C GLU A 67 -5.15 8.45 -1.00
N LEU A 68 -4.88 7.38 -1.73
CA LEU A 68 -3.53 6.97 -2.11
C LEU A 68 -2.80 8.08 -2.89
N ASN A 69 -3.48 8.73 -3.83
CA ASN A 69 -2.94 9.87 -4.59
C ASN A 69 -2.65 11.07 -3.68
N LYS A 70 -3.54 11.39 -2.73
CA LYS A 70 -3.33 12.45 -1.74
C LYS A 70 -2.13 12.14 -0.85
N VAL A 71 -2.05 10.90 -0.35
CA VAL A 71 -0.92 10.45 0.48
C VAL A 71 0.39 10.54 -0.29
N TYR A 72 0.41 10.12 -1.55
CA TYR A 72 1.59 10.24 -2.42
C TYR A 72 2.02 11.70 -2.58
N ALA A 73 1.11 12.57 -2.98
CA ALA A 73 1.41 13.98 -3.23
C ALA A 73 1.87 14.75 -1.97
N ALA A 74 1.33 14.38 -0.80
CA ALA A 74 1.64 15.03 0.46
C ALA A 74 2.95 14.57 1.12
N ASN A 75 3.61 13.52 0.61
CA ASN A 75 4.78 12.91 1.25
C ASN A 75 6.00 12.88 0.31
N PRO A 76 6.91 13.86 0.39
CA PRO A 76 8.07 14.00 -0.50
C PRO A 76 8.96 12.76 -0.57
N ALA A 77 9.01 11.94 0.48
CA ALA A 77 9.79 10.70 0.47
C ALA A 77 9.37 9.70 -0.64
N PHE A 78 8.17 9.84 -1.22
CA PHE A 78 7.75 8.98 -2.34
C PHE A 78 8.35 9.37 -3.69
N TYR A 79 8.79 10.63 -3.88
CA TYR A 79 9.18 11.11 -5.21
C TYR A 79 10.44 11.98 -5.25
N GLU A 80 10.81 12.67 -4.16
CA GLU A 80 11.93 13.64 -4.17
C GLU A 80 13.26 12.98 -4.56
N LYS A 81 13.49 11.74 -4.13
CA LYS A 81 14.70 10.97 -4.40
C LYS A 81 14.43 9.68 -5.17
N ASP A 82 13.52 9.71 -6.14
CA ASP A 82 13.11 8.50 -6.89
C ASP A 82 14.26 7.85 -7.67
N TYR A 83 15.23 8.65 -8.12
CA TYR A 83 16.37 8.19 -8.91
C TYR A 83 17.69 8.14 -8.12
N ASP A 84 17.64 8.49 -6.83
CA ASP A 84 18.80 8.47 -5.95
C ASP A 84 18.84 7.18 -5.15
N ARG A 85 20.03 6.58 -5.02
CA ARG A 85 20.22 5.36 -4.20
C ARG A 85 19.82 5.57 -2.74
N ASP A 86 19.96 6.79 -2.22
CA ASP A 86 19.60 7.13 -0.85
C ASP A 86 18.08 7.28 -0.64
N GLY A 87 17.29 7.37 -1.71
CA GLY A 87 15.85 7.52 -1.66
C GLY A 87 15.08 6.23 -1.37
N PHE A 88 15.76 5.07 -1.50
CA PHE A 88 15.13 3.76 -1.36
C PHE A 88 16.07 2.74 -0.70
N ARG A 89 15.52 1.93 0.19
CA ARG A 89 16.24 0.81 0.79
C ARG A 89 15.31 -0.37 1.06
N TRP A 90 15.65 -1.54 0.52
CA TRP A 90 15.04 -2.80 0.96
C TRP A 90 15.38 -3.09 2.42
N LEU A 91 14.37 -3.48 3.20
CA LEU A 91 14.54 -3.96 4.57
C LEU A 91 14.32 -5.48 4.65
N ASP A 92 13.33 -6.00 3.92
CA ASP A 92 13.10 -7.42 3.75
C ASP A 92 12.42 -7.68 2.39
N CYS A 93 13.03 -8.54 1.57
CA CYS A 93 12.50 -8.96 0.26
C CYS A 93 12.98 -10.36 -0.15
N HIS A 94 13.68 -11.08 0.74
CA HIS A 94 14.38 -12.33 0.41
C HIS A 94 13.76 -13.57 1.03
N GLN A 95 12.62 -13.47 1.70
CA GLN A 95 11.95 -14.62 2.30
C GLN A 95 11.10 -15.35 1.26
N GLU A 96 11.73 -16.29 0.55
CA GLU A 96 11.03 -17.14 -0.39
C GLU A 96 9.79 -17.81 0.24
N GLY A 97 8.67 -17.80 -0.48
CA GLY A 97 7.40 -18.37 -0.04
C GLY A 97 6.53 -17.49 0.86
N ARG A 98 7.04 -16.39 1.44
CA ARG A 98 6.20 -15.49 2.25
C ARG A 98 5.54 -14.38 1.46
N CYS A 99 6.11 -13.98 0.31
CA CYS A 99 5.61 -12.87 -0.52
C CYS A 99 5.41 -11.57 0.26
N ILE A 100 6.29 -11.28 1.24
CA ILE A 100 6.30 -10.04 2.00
C ILE A 100 7.44 -9.16 1.49
N TYR A 101 7.11 -7.90 1.24
CA TYR A 101 8.07 -6.91 0.78
C TYR A 101 8.05 -5.71 1.71
N THR A 102 9.21 -5.39 2.27
CA THR A 102 9.36 -4.29 3.21
C THR A 102 10.51 -3.40 2.79
N PHE A 103 10.25 -2.12 2.69
CA PHE A 103 11.25 -1.13 2.27
C PHE A 103 11.03 0.23 2.92
N GLU A 104 12.08 1.02 2.87
CA GLU A 104 12.09 2.39 3.32
C GLU A 104 12.18 3.34 2.12
N ARG A 105 11.41 4.44 2.18
CA ARG A 105 11.52 5.59 1.29
C ARG A 105 12.05 6.78 2.08
N ARG A 106 12.88 7.59 1.42
CA ARG A 106 13.51 8.76 2.05
C ARG A 106 13.45 9.99 1.17
N SER A 107 13.21 11.13 1.80
CA SER A 107 13.54 12.46 1.28
C SER A 107 14.61 13.10 2.17
N LYS A 108 14.82 14.39 1.99
CA LYS A 108 15.69 15.18 2.87
C LYS A 108 15.20 15.14 4.33
N ASP A 109 13.90 15.32 4.54
CA ASP A 109 13.32 15.57 5.86
C ASP A 109 12.27 14.52 6.28
N GLN A 110 12.10 13.44 5.50
CA GLN A 110 11.08 12.45 5.79
C GLN A 110 11.58 11.02 5.51
N ARG A 111 11.18 10.10 6.39
CA ARG A 111 11.38 8.66 6.23
C ARG A 111 10.03 7.95 6.30
N LEU A 112 9.77 7.07 5.33
CA LEU A 112 8.58 6.23 5.29
C LEU A 112 8.96 4.76 5.32
N LEU A 113 8.18 3.97 6.04
CA LEU A 113 8.23 2.51 6.02
C LEU A 113 7.02 1.99 5.25
N ALA A 114 7.26 1.12 4.29
CA ALA A 114 6.23 0.41 3.54
C ALA A 114 6.37 -1.11 3.78
N VAL A 115 5.26 -1.76 4.13
CA VAL A 115 5.19 -3.20 4.41
C VAL A 115 4.02 -3.79 3.63
N PHE A 116 4.27 -4.76 2.75
CA PHE A 116 3.25 -5.38 1.89
C PHE A 116 3.29 -6.90 2.00
N ASN A 117 2.14 -7.50 2.21
CA ASN A 117 1.91 -8.93 2.18
C ASN A 117 1.08 -9.27 0.93
N PHE A 118 1.70 -9.94 -0.05
CA PHE A 118 1.05 -10.40 -1.28
C PHE A 118 0.60 -11.87 -1.20
N SER A 119 0.75 -12.52 -0.05
CA SER A 119 0.25 -13.88 0.16
C SER A 119 -1.22 -13.87 0.59
N ASP A 120 -1.86 -15.01 0.40
CA ASP A 120 -3.20 -15.34 0.93
C ASP A 120 -3.18 -15.69 2.43
N GLN A 121 -2.00 -15.65 3.06
CA GLN A 121 -1.82 -15.99 4.47
C GLN A 121 -1.70 -14.74 5.34
N LYS A 122 -2.42 -14.72 6.46
CA LYS A 122 -2.20 -13.75 7.53
C LYS A 122 -0.83 -13.95 8.14
N GLN A 123 -0.07 -12.87 8.33
CA GLN A 123 1.22 -12.89 8.99
C GLN A 123 1.10 -12.24 10.36
N GLU A 124 1.32 -13.02 11.40
CA GLU A 124 1.35 -12.54 12.79
C GLU A 124 2.79 -12.36 13.26
N HIS A 125 3.00 -11.40 14.15
CA HIS A 125 4.31 -11.11 14.75
C HIS A 125 5.44 -10.88 13.73
N TYR A 126 5.10 -10.36 12.55
CA TYR A 126 6.11 -10.03 11.55
C TYR A 126 6.95 -8.84 12.02
N GLN A 127 8.25 -9.06 12.14
CA GLN A 127 9.19 -8.09 12.71
C GLN A 127 10.05 -7.44 11.62
N VAL A 128 10.19 -6.11 11.72
CA VAL A 128 10.99 -5.30 10.79
C VAL A 128 11.97 -4.46 11.59
N ALA A 129 13.25 -4.54 11.23
CA ALA A 129 14.26 -3.64 11.78
C ALA A 129 14.09 -2.23 11.17
N VAL A 130 13.88 -1.23 12.05
CA VAL A 130 13.75 0.18 11.69
C VAL A 130 14.73 1.00 12.55
N PRO A 131 16.02 0.99 12.21
CA PRO A 131 17.05 1.65 13.01
C PRO A 131 16.79 3.15 13.17
N GLY A 132 17.00 3.67 14.38
CA GLY A 132 16.81 5.09 14.71
C GLY A 132 15.37 5.48 15.01
N ALA A 133 14.38 4.63 14.71
CA ALA A 133 12.98 4.94 14.97
C ALA A 133 12.62 4.79 16.45
N LYS A 134 11.89 5.76 16.99
CA LYS A 134 11.20 5.67 18.31
C LYS A 134 9.76 5.20 18.13
N THR A 135 9.09 5.77 17.14
CA THR A 135 7.71 5.41 16.79
C THR A 135 7.51 5.38 15.27
N ILE A 136 6.46 4.71 14.83
CA ILE A 136 5.95 4.77 13.47
C ILE A 136 4.48 5.21 13.49
N LYS A 137 4.13 6.17 12.63
CA LYS A 137 2.78 6.73 12.52
C LYS A 137 2.12 6.25 11.24
N PRO A 138 0.94 5.57 11.31
CA PRO A 138 0.24 5.10 10.12
C PRO A 138 -0.16 6.28 9.20
N LEU A 139 0.20 6.19 7.93
CA LEU A 139 -0.29 7.05 6.85
C LEU A 139 -1.49 6.41 6.17
N LEU A 140 -1.32 5.17 5.72
CA LEU A 140 -2.31 4.43 4.94
C LEU A 140 -2.22 2.94 5.25
N SER A 141 -3.37 2.27 5.31
CA SER A 141 -3.45 0.82 5.21
C SER A 141 -4.47 0.44 4.15
N THR A 142 -4.10 -0.48 3.27
CA THR A 142 -4.97 -1.02 2.22
C THR A 142 -6.11 -1.87 2.81
N ASP A 143 -5.97 -2.27 4.08
CA ASP A 143 -6.93 -3.10 4.82
C ASP A 143 -7.88 -2.29 5.73
N TRP A 144 -7.93 -0.97 5.62
CA TRP A 144 -8.91 -0.21 6.37
C TRP A 144 -10.34 -0.44 5.86
N LYS A 145 -11.29 -0.56 6.79
CA LYS A 145 -12.71 -0.80 6.49
C LYS A 145 -13.32 0.22 5.53
N ILE A 146 -12.89 1.47 5.60
CA ILE A 146 -13.34 2.54 4.70
C ILE A 146 -12.99 2.28 3.22
N TYR A 147 -12.08 1.34 2.96
CA TYR A 147 -11.69 0.92 1.61
C TYR A 147 -12.12 -0.53 1.31
N GLY A 148 -13.02 -1.10 2.12
CA GLY A 148 -13.47 -2.48 1.96
C GLY A 148 -12.53 -3.52 2.57
N GLY A 149 -11.65 -3.13 3.50
CA GLY A 149 -10.78 -4.02 4.26
C GLY A 149 -11.39 -4.49 5.58
N GLY A 150 -10.59 -5.21 6.38
CA GLY A 150 -11.01 -5.79 7.65
C GLY A 150 -10.73 -4.93 8.89
N LYS A 151 -9.74 -4.03 8.83
CA LYS A 151 -9.25 -3.26 9.98
C LYS A 151 -10.00 -1.93 10.15
N ALA A 152 -10.30 -1.56 11.38
CA ALA A 152 -10.73 -0.19 11.69
C ALA A 152 -9.61 0.82 11.37
N VAL A 153 -10.00 2.02 10.93
CA VAL A 153 -9.04 3.10 10.69
C VAL A 153 -8.35 3.46 12.01
N SER A 154 -7.04 3.46 12.01
CA SER A 154 -6.24 3.86 13.17
C SER A 154 -5.07 4.74 12.72
N LYS A 155 -4.97 5.92 13.33
CA LYS A 155 -3.81 6.82 13.19
C LYS A 155 -2.92 6.77 14.44
N ARG A 156 -3.13 5.77 15.33
CA ARG A 156 -2.35 5.62 16.56
C ARG A 156 -0.91 5.22 16.22
N ARG A 157 0.06 5.93 16.78
CA ARG A 157 1.47 5.59 16.70
C ARG A 157 1.75 4.23 17.29
N LYS A 158 2.62 3.47 16.64
CA LYS A 158 3.18 2.22 17.15
C LYS A 158 4.58 2.49 17.71
N LYS A 159 4.88 1.93 18.86
CA LYS A 159 6.21 1.99 19.49
C LYS A 159 7.18 1.07 18.73
N VAL A 160 8.39 1.56 18.48
CA VAL A 160 9.49 0.75 17.99
C VAL A 160 10.37 0.36 19.18
N ALA A 161 10.43 -0.92 19.49
CA ALA A 161 11.17 -1.43 20.64
C ALA A 161 12.55 -1.92 20.19
N LYS A 162 13.62 -1.34 20.74
CA LYS A 162 15.00 -1.72 20.39
C LYS A 162 15.29 -1.69 18.88
N GLY A 163 14.68 -0.72 18.16
CA GLY A 163 14.83 -0.59 16.72
C GLY A 163 14.03 -1.60 15.90
N VAL A 164 13.07 -2.33 16.49
CA VAL A 164 12.22 -3.31 15.80
C VAL A 164 10.76 -2.92 15.94
N ALA A 165 10.05 -2.89 14.83
CA ALA A 165 8.59 -2.75 14.75
C ALA A 165 7.94 -4.11 14.47
N GLU A 166 6.80 -4.39 15.09
CA GLU A 166 6.04 -5.63 14.90
C GLU A 166 4.70 -5.35 14.22
N PHE A 167 4.32 -6.23 13.30
CA PHE A 167 3.12 -6.12 12.47
C PHE A 167 2.28 -7.38 12.50
N THR A 168 0.96 -7.20 12.38
CA THR A 168 0.02 -8.23 11.96
C THR A 168 -0.54 -7.81 10.61
N LEU A 169 -0.17 -8.53 9.56
CA LEU A 169 -0.56 -8.24 8.19
C LEU A 169 -1.68 -9.19 7.76
N ALA A 170 -2.79 -8.64 7.28
CA ALA A 170 -3.85 -9.43 6.65
C ALA A 170 -3.35 -10.02 5.31
N PRO A 171 -4.02 -11.03 4.76
CA PRO A 171 -3.81 -11.47 3.39
C PRO A 171 -3.97 -10.29 2.42
N PHE A 172 -3.17 -10.25 1.38
CA PHE A 172 -3.23 -9.23 0.33
C PHE A 172 -3.36 -7.81 0.88
N SER A 173 -2.50 -7.43 1.84
CA SER A 173 -2.56 -6.12 2.49
C SER A 173 -1.23 -5.38 2.47
N GLY A 174 -1.30 -4.04 2.58
CA GLY A 174 -0.14 -3.18 2.69
C GLY A 174 -0.37 -2.04 3.68
N GLU A 175 0.68 -1.66 4.37
CA GLU A 175 0.66 -0.58 5.34
C GLU A 175 1.85 0.37 5.11
N ILE A 176 1.59 1.67 5.17
CA ILE A 176 2.60 2.72 4.99
C ILE A 176 2.62 3.60 6.24
N TYR A 177 3.82 3.90 6.72
CA TYR A 177 4.05 4.63 7.96
C TYR A 177 5.06 5.76 7.77
N VAL A 178 4.91 6.86 8.51
CA VAL A 178 6.00 7.80 8.78
C VAL A 178 6.85 7.22 9.90
N ILE A 179 8.17 7.22 9.72
CA ILE A 179 9.15 6.88 10.75
C ILE A 179 9.45 8.16 11.54
N GLU A 180 9.32 8.10 12.86
CA GLU A 180 9.60 9.20 13.79
C GLU A 180 10.80 8.80 14.69
N GLU A 181 11.84 9.62 14.68
CA GLU A 181 13.11 9.43 15.45
C GLU A 181 13.06 10.06 16.83
#